data_e208a958d1c3483a88eeedcace1d19b7
#
_entry.id   e208a958d1c3483a88eeedcace1d19b7
#
_cell.length_a   1.000
_cell.length_b   1.000
_cell.length_c   1.000
_cell.angle_alpha   90.00
_cell.angle_beta   90.00
_cell.angle_gamma   90.00
#
_symmetry.space_group_name_H-M   'P 1'
#
loop_
_entity.id
_entity.type
_entity.pdbx_description
1 polymer ?
#
loop_
_entity_poly.entity_id
_entity_poly.type
_entity_poly.pdbx_seq_one_letter_code
_entity_poly.pdbx_strand_id
1 'polypeptide(L)'
;MPHNLRLTGQVAEALLDAVPEGALLVGADNRVVAVNRQLVELARLQDVDTSPGAPVEALAAAVAEQLPAGSTSLRQLNRRQFPRTAEVRFLDGRVIRTNRRPIDVAGEHVGLLWLAEDITEQRRREHDLRRHVRTLGELARERSEFTARASHELRTPLATILSFCELLAPPSGDPLSAAQATYLATIRRNAQRMQEMVDGLLHAATATGTRPEAAYARVDMARLLGRLTGDLQPRAQAAGIFLVHAHEPGPPAFADRSQLENALAALLDNAVKFTPPGGTVTVSAHPYDEPDGTGWEISVADTGIGIPKEFQEEVFTEFVRAPNARRGAYPGTGLGLSAVRDTVRMHDGHIALHGGEGDGTAVVLRLPTGRPAPAGHG
;
A
#
# COMPACT_ATOMS: atom_id res chain seq x y z
N MET A 1 -63.09 -22.78 -1.68
CA MET A 1 -61.69 -22.61 -1.32
C MET A 1 -60.71 -22.24 -2.47
N PRO A 2 -61.12 -22.22 -3.79
CA PRO A 2 -60.12 -21.85 -4.85
C PRO A 2 -59.91 -20.33 -5.04
N HIS A 3 -60.79 -19.47 -4.55
CA HIS A 3 -60.72 -18.02 -4.80
C HIS A 3 -59.65 -17.30 -3.96
N ASN A 4 -59.39 -17.79 -2.75
CA ASN A 4 -58.39 -17.23 -1.85
C ASN A 4 -56.93 -17.56 -2.28
N LEU A 5 -56.70 -18.69 -2.92
CA LEU A 5 -55.37 -19.09 -3.45
C LEU A 5 -54.95 -18.26 -4.69
N ARG A 6 -55.94 -17.85 -5.55
CA ARG A 6 -55.65 -17.01 -6.72
C ARG A 6 -55.29 -15.56 -6.33
N LEU A 7 -56.00 -14.98 -5.36
CA LEU A 7 -55.70 -13.65 -4.84
C LEU A 7 -54.34 -13.60 -4.12
N THR A 8 -54.00 -14.68 -3.41
CA THR A 8 -52.69 -14.79 -2.72
C THR A 8 -51.53 -14.93 -3.72
N GLY A 9 -51.74 -15.66 -4.83
CA GLY A 9 -50.76 -15.81 -5.91
C GLY A 9 -50.48 -14.48 -6.62
N GLN A 10 -51.50 -13.72 -6.99
CA GLN A 10 -51.36 -12.43 -7.66
C GLN A 10 -50.65 -11.38 -6.79
N VAL A 11 -50.92 -11.36 -5.48
CA VAL A 11 -50.26 -10.47 -4.53
C VAL A 11 -48.78 -10.88 -4.37
N ALA A 12 -48.49 -12.18 -4.29
CA ALA A 12 -47.14 -12.69 -4.22
C ALA A 12 -46.34 -12.37 -5.51
N GLU A 13 -46.94 -12.53 -6.68
CA GLU A 13 -46.33 -12.20 -7.97
C GLU A 13 -46.00 -10.70 -8.07
N ALA A 14 -46.97 -9.83 -7.71
CA ALA A 14 -46.75 -8.38 -7.69
C ALA A 14 -45.63 -7.94 -6.72
N LEU A 15 -45.50 -8.59 -5.56
CA LEU A 15 -44.43 -8.35 -4.61
C LEU A 15 -43.07 -8.84 -5.14
N LEU A 16 -43.06 -10.00 -5.81
CA LEU A 16 -41.81 -10.52 -6.40
C LEU A 16 -41.35 -9.68 -7.60
N ASP A 17 -42.29 -9.13 -8.39
CA ASP A 17 -41.92 -8.23 -9.51
C ASP A 17 -41.30 -6.90 -9.08
N ALA A 18 -41.50 -6.51 -7.83
CA ALA A 18 -40.79 -5.35 -7.25
C ALA A 18 -39.34 -5.64 -6.87
N VAL A 19 -38.91 -6.92 -6.88
CA VAL A 19 -37.52 -7.33 -6.57
C VAL A 19 -36.71 -7.30 -7.87
N PRO A 20 -35.53 -6.63 -7.89
CA PRO A 20 -34.72 -6.53 -9.12
C PRO A 20 -34.05 -7.85 -9.51
N GLU A 21 -33.96 -8.80 -8.61
CA GLU A 21 -33.40 -10.14 -8.81
C GLU A 21 -34.51 -11.08 -9.37
N GLY A 22 -34.09 -12.10 -10.10
CA GLY A 22 -34.99 -13.20 -10.44
C GLY A 22 -35.51 -13.89 -9.18
N ALA A 23 -36.81 -14.04 -8.99
CA ALA A 23 -37.40 -14.57 -7.78
C ALA A 23 -38.45 -15.67 -8.06
N LEU A 24 -38.38 -16.75 -7.28
CA LEU A 24 -39.29 -17.88 -7.32
C LEU A 24 -39.74 -18.24 -5.90
N LEU A 25 -41.00 -18.28 -5.66
CA LEU A 25 -41.61 -18.78 -4.43
C LEU A 25 -42.18 -20.19 -4.67
N VAL A 26 -41.69 -21.16 -3.89
CA VAL A 26 -42.11 -22.56 -3.94
C VAL A 26 -42.81 -22.90 -2.64
N GLY A 27 -43.97 -23.54 -2.72
CA GLY A 27 -44.72 -24.03 -1.57
C GLY A 27 -44.05 -25.25 -0.91
N ALA A 28 -44.49 -25.58 0.30
CA ALA A 28 -44.08 -26.80 1.00
C ALA A 28 -44.41 -28.11 0.26
N ASP A 29 -45.38 -28.05 -0.66
CA ASP A 29 -45.80 -29.14 -1.56
C ASP A 29 -44.96 -29.23 -2.83
N ASN A 30 -43.89 -28.42 -2.97
CA ASN A 30 -42.97 -28.40 -4.12
C ASN A 30 -43.63 -27.87 -5.41
N ARG A 31 -44.60 -27.02 -5.26
CA ARG A 31 -45.27 -26.36 -6.39
C ARG A 31 -44.94 -24.90 -6.44
N VAL A 32 -44.93 -24.32 -7.64
CA VAL A 32 -44.75 -22.89 -7.85
C VAL A 32 -45.91 -22.15 -7.21
N VAL A 33 -45.62 -21.20 -6.33
CA VAL A 33 -46.60 -20.27 -5.79
C VAL A 33 -46.61 -18.99 -6.61
N ALA A 34 -45.43 -18.45 -6.90
CA ALA A 34 -45.24 -17.27 -7.75
C ALA A 34 -43.80 -17.24 -8.30
N VAL A 35 -43.68 -16.63 -9.48
CA VAL A 35 -42.37 -16.37 -10.12
C VAL A 35 -42.44 -14.97 -10.74
N ASN A 36 -41.35 -14.21 -10.64
CA ASN A 36 -41.31 -12.91 -11.27
C ASN A 36 -40.76 -12.99 -12.72
N ARG A 37 -41.04 -11.94 -13.47
CA ARG A 37 -40.61 -11.81 -14.86
C ARG A 37 -39.09 -11.87 -15.00
N GLN A 38 -38.37 -11.30 -14.07
CA GLN A 38 -36.89 -11.28 -14.06
C GLN A 38 -36.32 -12.70 -14.04
N LEU A 39 -36.89 -13.63 -13.27
CA LEU A 39 -36.43 -15.02 -13.27
C LEU A 39 -36.73 -15.73 -14.57
N VAL A 40 -37.90 -15.52 -15.13
CA VAL A 40 -38.31 -16.12 -16.41
C VAL A 40 -37.37 -15.70 -17.53
N GLU A 41 -36.99 -14.43 -17.59
CA GLU A 41 -36.03 -13.89 -18.55
C GLU A 41 -34.62 -14.40 -18.26
N LEU A 42 -34.16 -14.33 -17.01
CA LEU A 42 -32.81 -14.72 -16.59
C LEU A 42 -32.54 -16.21 -16.84
N ALA A 43 -33.47 -17.06 -16.50
CA ALA A 43 -33.35 -18.51 -16.63
C ALA A 43 -33.93 -19.06 -17.96
N ARG A 44 -34.38 -18.17 -18.87
CA ARG A 44 -34.94 -18.53 -20.20
C ARG A 44 -36.07 -19.58 -20.08
N LEU A 45 -37.07 -19.28 -19.27
CA LEU A 45 -38.18 -20.18 -18.96
C LEU A 45 -39.45 -19.86 -19.76
N GLN A 46 -39.35 -19.18 -20.93
CA GLN A 46 -40.50 -18.72 -21.72
C GLN A 46 -41.43 -19.88 -22.18
N ASP A 47 -40.84 -21.06 -22.42
CA ASP A 47 -41.55 -22.26 -22.89
C ASP A 47 -41.90 -23.23 -21.75
N VAL A 48 -41.70 -22.83 -20.49
CA VAL A 48 -41.93 -23.65 -19.29
C VAL A 48 -43.18 -23.14 -18.56
N ASP A 49 -44.05 -24.06 -18.13
CA ASP A 49 -45.17 -23.67 -17.30
C ASP A 49 -44.69 -23.17 -15.93
N THR A 50 -44.84 -21.87 -15.72
CA THR A 50 -44.49 -21.17 -14.48
C THR A 50 -45.72 -20.74 -13.70
N SER A 51 -46.93 -21.20 -14.09
CA SER A 51 -48.18 -20.82 -13.44
C SER A 51 -48.25 -21.33 -11.99
N PRO A 52 -49.01 -20.65 -11.12
CA PRO A 52 -49.22 -21.11 -9.77
C PRO A 52 -49.82 -22.54 -9.75
N GLY A 53 -49.16 -23.45 -9.01
CA GLY A 53 -49.47 -24.85 -8.95
C GLY A 53 -48.67 -25.76 -9.88
N ALA A 54 -47.89 -25.21 -10.80
CA ALA A 54 -46.98 -26.00 -11.65
C ALA A 54 -45.89 -26.73 -10.81
N PRO A 55 -45.44 -27.91 -11.20
CA PRO A 55 -44.39 -28.63 -10.51
C PRO A 55 -43.03 -27.92 -10.69
N VAL A 56 -42.31 -27.68 -9.62
CA VAL A 56 -40.99 -26.98 -9.68
C VAL A 56 -39.94 -27.80 -10.42
N GLU A 57 -40.13 -29.11 -10.54
CA GLU A 57 -39.24 -30.03 -11.25
C GLU A 57 -39.14 -29.68 -12.74
N ALA A 58 -40.18 -29.16 -13.37
CA ALA A 58 -40.15 -28.72 -14.76
C ALA A 58 -39.22 -27.53 -14.97
N LEU A 59 -39.27 -26.55 -14.05
CA LEU A 59 -38.36 -25.40 -14.08
C LEU A 59 -36.92 -25.84 -13.83
N ALA A 60 -36.73 -26.74 -12.85
CA ALA A 60 -35.42 -27.28 -12.53
C ALA A 60 -34.80 -28.05 -13.68
N ALA A 61 -35.61 -28.83 -14.44
CA ALA A 61 -35.14 -29.55 -15.62
C ALA A 61 -34.70 -28.59 -16.74
N ALA A 62 -35.52 -27.56 -17.04
CA ALA A 62 -35.21 -26.56 -18.06
C ALA A 62 -33.94 -25.76 -17.75
N VAL A 63 -33.70 -25.44 -16.46
CA VAL A 63 -32.47 -24.80 -16.03
C VAL A 63 -31.29 -25.78 -16.10
N ALA A 64 -31.46 -27.06 -15.74
CA ALA A 64 -30.41 -28.07 -15.77
C ALA A 64 -29.88 -28.35 -17.18
N GLU A 65 -30.71 -28.22 -18.23
CA GLU A 65 -30.30 -28.33 -19.63
C GLU A 65 -29.32 -27.23 -20.06
N GLN A 66 -29.36 -26.09 -19.40
CA GLN A 66 -28.49 -24.95 -19.67
C GLN A 66 -27.15 -25.02 -18.91
N LEU A 67 -26.88 -26.09 -18.15
CA LEU A 67 -25.69 -26.24 -17.31
C LEU A 67 -24.71 -27.26 -17.91
N PRO A 68 -23.41 -27.12 -17.65
CA PRO A 68 -22.42 -28.10 -18.04
C PRO A 68 -22.71 -29.50 -17.47
N ALA A 69 -22.40 -30.54 -18.25
CA ALA A 69 -22.58 -31.93 -17.81
C ALA A 69 -21.74 -32.16 -16.50
N GLY A 70 -22.41 -32.72 -15.49
CA GLY A 70 -21.81 -32.93 -14.17
C GLY A 70 -22.04 -31.81 -13.15
N SER A 71 -22.75 -30.74 -13.51
CA SER A 71 -23.19 -29.72 -12.57
C SER A 71 -24.25 -30.30 -11.64
N THR A 72 -23.81 -30.87 -10.53
CA THR A 72 -24.64 -31.62 -9.57
C THR A 72 -25.69 -30.75 -8.85
N SER A 73 -25.54 -29.44 -8.97
CA SER A 73 -26.18 -28.49 -8.06
C SER A 73 -27.70 -28.33 -8.26
N LEU A 74 -28.21 -28.39 -9.48
CA LEU A 74 -29.63 -28.03 -9.71
C LEU A 74 -30.59 -29.23 -9.79
N ARG A 75 -30.12 -30.43 -10.10
CA ARG A 75 -30.93 -31.64 -9.96
C ARG A 75 -31.30 -31.99 -8.51
N GLN A 76 -30.64 -31.31 -7.56
CA GLN A 76 -30.87 -31.42 -6.13
C GLN A 76 -31.58 -30.21 -5.53
N LEU A 77 -32.20 -29.37 -6.35
CA LEU A 77 -32.91 -28.13 -5.92
C LEU A 77 -33.84 -28.37 -4.73
N ASN A 78 -34.32 -29.58 -4.58
CA ASN A 78 -35.31 -29.96 -3.59
C ASN A 78 -34.75 -30.64 -2.36
N ARG A 79 -33.46 -30.86 -2.26
CA ARG A 79 -32.87 -31.50 -1.07
C ARG A 79 -32.44 -30.44 -0.05
N ARG A 80 -32.80 -30.67 1.23
CA ARG A 80 -32.40 -29.85 2.38
C ARG A 80 -30.87 -29.59 2.51
N GLN A 81 -30.03 -30.26 1.70
CA GLN A 81 -28.58 -30.18 1.68
C GLN A 81 -28.01 -29.17 0.67
N PHE A 82 -28.81 -28.46 -0.11
CA PHE A 82 -28.28 -27.45 -1.01
C PHE A 82 -27.79 -26.21 -0.23
N PRO A 83 -26.62 -25.65 -0.52
CA PRO A 83 -26.11 -24.48 0.19
C PRO A 83 -27.08 -23.30 0.07
N ARG A 84 -27.18 -22.48 1.12
CA ARG A 84 -28.07 -21.30 1.13
C ARG A 84 -27.75 -20.32 0.01
N THR A 85 -26.45 -20.25 -0.37
CA THR A 85 -25.98 -19.41 -1.48
C THR A 85 -25.06 -20.25 -2.35
N ALA A 86 -25.26 -20.20 -3.67
CA ALA A 86 -24.43 -20.89 -4.65
C ALA A 86 -24.21 -20.01 -5.90
N GLU A 87 -23.09 -20.18 -6.55
CA GLU A 87 -22.84 -19.60 -7.88
C GLU A 87 -22.84 -20.72 -8.92
N VAL A 88 -23.61 -20.52 -9.94
CA VAL A 88 -23.85 -21.50 -10.99
C VAL A 88 -23.41 -20.92 -12.32
N ARG A 89 -22.50 -21.62 -13.02
CA ARG A 89 -22.07 -21.22 -14.37
C ARG A 89 -22.91 -21.92 -15.42
N PHE A 90 -23.48 -21.14 -16.31
CA PHE A 90 -24.29 -21.59 -17.44
C PHE A 90 -23.38 -21.91 -18.67
N LEU A 91 -23.92 -22.71 -19.62
CA LEU A 91 -23.21 -23.08 -20.86
C LEU A 91 -22.90 -21.85 -21.74
N ASP A 92 -23.76 -20.82 -21.69
CA ASP A 92 -23.57 -19.57 -22.42
C ASP A 92 -22.57 -18.61 -21.74
N GLY A 93 -21.93 -19.04 -20.65
CA GLY A 93 -20.89 -18.30 -19.93
C GLY A 93 -21.40 -17.35 -18.84
N ARG A 94 -22.73 -17.23 -18.66
CA ARG A 94 -23.30 -16.47 -17.54
C ARG A 94 -22.99 -17.15 -16.21
N VAL A 95 -22.83 -16.33 -15.17
CA VAL A 95 -22.65 -16.76 -13.78
C VAL A 95 -23.81 -16.21 -12.97
N ILE A 96 -24.66 -17.11 -12.51
CA ILE A 96 -25.86 -16.75 -11.72
C ILE A 96 -25.59 -17.09 -10.27
N ARG A 97 -25.71 -16.09 -9.39
CA ARG A 97 -25.75 -16.30 -7.94
C ARG A 97 -27.16 -16.64 -7.52
N THR A 98 -27.31 -17.76 -6.85
CA THR A 98 -28.60 -18.18 -6.29
C THR A 98 -28.57 -18.09 -4.77
N ASN A 99 -29.64 -17.58 -4.19
CA ASN A 99 -29.82 -17.51 -2.74
C ASN A 99 -31.19 -18.14 -2.38
N ARG A 100 -31.21 -18.99 -1.37
CA ARG A 100 -32.36 -19.72 -0.94
C ARG A 100 -32.71 -19.39 0.51
N ARG A 101 -33.95 -18.95 0.75
CA ARG A 101 -34.43 -18.58 2.07
C ARG A 101 -35.70 -19.36 2.40
N PRO A 102 -35.76 -20.14 3.50
CA PRO A 102 -36.99 -20.74 3.97
C PRO A 102 -37.94 -19.63 4.41
N ILE A 103 -39.21 -19.86 4.17
CA ILE A 103 -40.33 -19.00 4.63
C ILE A 103 -41.10 -19.78 5.67
N ASP A 104 -41.12 -19.26 6.88
CA ASP A 104 -41.85 -19.82 8.00
C ASP A 104 -42.90 -18.79 8.45
N VAL A 105 -44.15 -19.24 8.64
CA VAL A 105 -45.25 -18.43 9.12
C VAL A 105 -45.82 -19.07 10.37
N ALA A 106 -45.87 -18.32 11.45
CA ALA A 106 -46.33 -18.82 12.77
C ALA A 106 -45.62 -20.09 13.26
N GLY A 107 -44.31 -20.27 12.88
CA GLY A 107 -43.50 -21.43 13.25
C GLY A 107 -43.65 -22.64 12.33
N GLU A 108 -44.54 -22.59 11.33
CA GLU A 108 -44.68 -23.64 10.34
C GLU A 108 -43.96 -23.27 9.04
N HIS A 109 -43.25 -24.26 8.46
CA HIS A 109 -42.61 -24.11 7.17
C HIS A 109 -43.63 -24.09 6.05
N VAL A 110 -43.77 -22.92 5.39
CA VAL A 110 -44.78 -22.74 4.32
C VAL A 110 -44.16 -22.76 2.93
N GLY A 111 -42.84 -22.62 2.79
CA GLY A 111 -42.24 -22.66 1.48
C GLY A 111 -40.78 -22.17 1.46
N LEU A 112 -40.31 -21.93 0.24
CA LEU A 112 -38.92 -21.55 -0.03
C LEU A 112 -38.88 -20.42 -1.04
N LEU A 113 -38.20 -19.35 -0.72
CA LEU A 113 -37.89 -18.26 -1.65
C LEU A 113 -36.52 -18.51 -2.29
N TRP A 114 -36.48 -18.54 -3.61
CA TRP A 114 -35.26 -18.55 -4.41
C TRP A 114 -35.07 -17.19 -5.04
N LEU A 115 -33.86 -16.67 -4.90
CA LEU A 115 -33.42 -15.45 -5.57
C LEU A 115 -32.28 -15.82 -6.51
N ALA A 116 -32.22 -15.20 -7.68
CA ALA A 116 -31.23 -15.42 -8.71
C ALA A 116 -30.75 -14.08 -9.28
N GLU A 117 -29.45 -13.85 -9.27
CA GLU A 117 -28.83 -12.63 -9.73
C GLU A 117 -27.76 -12.95 -10.78
N ASP A 118 -27.77 -12.26 -11.91
CA ASP A 118 -26.69 -12.36 -12.89
C ASP A 118 -25.48 -11.54 -12.42
N ILE A 119 -24.44 -12.24 -12.00
CA ILE A 119 -23.18 -11.64 -11.54
C ILE A 119 -22.06 -11.77 -12.57
N THR A 120 -22.40 -12.04 -13.83
CA THR A 120 -21.42 -12.29 -14.90
C THR A 120 -20.49 -11.11 -15.09
N GLU A 121 -21.03 -9.91 -15.17
CA GLU A 121 -20.26 -8.70 -15.37
C GLU A 121 -19.42 -8.36 -14.13
N GLN A 122 -19.97 -8.54 -12.94
CA GLN A 122 -19.23 -8.37 -11.68
C GLN A 122 -18.03 -9.32 -11.62
N ARG A 123 -18.22 -10.59 -11.98
CA ARG A 123 -17.15 -11.60 -11.99
C ARG A 123 -16.09 -11.33 -13.07
N ARG A 124 -16.49 -10.81 -14.23
CA ARG A 124 -15.53 -10.39 -15.26
C ARG A 124 -14.67 -9.25 -14.77
N ARG A 125 -15.28 -8.20 -14.23
CA ARG A 125 -14.55 -7.03 -13.67
C ARG A 125 -13.59 -7.45 -12.54
N GLU A 126 -14.03 -8.31 -11.64
CA GLU A 126 -13.19 -8.83 -10.55
C GLU A 126 -12.00 -9.63 -11.09
N HIS A 127 -12.23 -10.46 -12.10
CA HIS A 127 -11.17 -11.25 -12.76
C HIS A 127 -10.14 -10.33 -13.46
N ASP A 128 -10.63 -9.34 -14.21
CA ASP A 128 -9.78 -8.40 -14.93
C ASP A 128 -8.96 -7.54 -13.96
N LEU A 129 -9.58 -7.08 -12.88
CA LEU A 129 -8.88 -6.33 -11.83
C LEU A 129 -7.77 -7.17 -11.19
N ARG A 130 -8.07 -8.42 -10.81
CA ARG A 130 -7.07 -9.34 -10.26
C ARG A 130 -5.91 -9.59 -11.24
N ARG A 131 -6.21 -9.70 -12.53
CA ARG A 131 -5.20 -9.86 -13.57
C ARG A 131 -4.31 -8.63 -13.68
N HIS A 132 -4.90 -7.43 -13.71
CA HIS A 132 -4.14 -6.18 -13.76
C HIS A 132 -3.26 -5.99 -12.52
N VAL A 133 -3.77 -6.25 -11.32
CA VAL A 133 -2.99 -6.18 -10.08
C VAL A 133 -1.79 -7.13 -10.13
N ARG A 134 -1.99 -8.36 -10.62
CA ARG A 134 -0.91 -9.32 -10.76
C ARG A 134 0.17 -8.86 -11.74
N THR A 135 -0.24 -8.37 -12.92
CA THR A 135 0.70 -7.86 -13.94
C THR A 135 1.49 -6.66 -13.42
N LEU A 136 0.83 -5.71 -12.73
CA LEU A 136 1.50 -4.57 -12.12
C LEU A 136 2.50 -5.01 -11.04
N GLY A 137 2.15 -6.01 -10.23
CA GLY A 137 3.04 -6.59 -9.23
C GLY A 137 4.28 -7.25 -9.85
N GLU A 138 4.11 -7.99 -10.95
CA GLU A 138 5.20 -8.62 -11.69
C GLU A 138 6.16 -7.56 -12.27
N LEU A 139 5.64 -6.53 -12.93
CA LEU A 139 6.42 -5.43 -13.48
C LEU A 139 7.18 -4.64 -12.41
N ALA A 140 6.53 -4.37 -11.26
CA ALA A 140 7.17 -3.68 -10.13
C ALA A 140 8.34 -4.51 -9.58
N ARG A 141 8.16 -5.83 -9.47
CA ARG A 141 9.20 -6.74 -9.01
C ARG A 141 10.39 -6.81 -9.98
N GLU A 142 10.14 -6.96 -11.28
CA GLU A 142 11.19 -6.96 -12.30
C GLU A 142 11.99 -5.65 -12.29
N ARG A 143 11.30 -4.50 -12.17
CA ARG A 143 11.94 -3.19 -12.05
C ARG A 143 12.85 -3.12 -10.81
N SER A 144 12.38 -3.60 -9.67
CA SER A 144 13.14 -3.61 -8.42
C SER A 144 14.38 -4.49 -8.52
N GLU A 145 14.23 -5.72 -9.06
CA GLU A 145 15.35 -6.64 -9.24
C GLU A 145 16.40 -6.11 -10.24
N PHE A 146 15.96 -5.46 -11.32
CA PHE A 146 16.86 -4.82 -12.27
C PHE A 146 17.65 -3.69 -11.61
N THR A 147 16.96 -2.81 -10.86
CA THR A 147 17.61 -1.67 -10.20
C THR A 147 18.59 -2.14 -9.13
N ALA A 148 18.24 -3.17 -8.36
CA ALA A 148 19.14 -3.75 -7.35
C ALA A 148 20.41 -4.32 -7.98
N ARG A 149 20.29 -5.06 -9.08
CA ARG A 149 21.45 -5.61 -9.81
C ARG A 149 22.32 -4.52 -10.40
N ALA A 150 21.73 -3.57 -11.10
CA ALA A 150 22.46 -2.45 -11.70
C ALA A 150 23.20 -1.63 -10.65
N SER A 151 22.60 -1.39 -9.49
CA SER A 151 23.22 -0.66 -8.39
C SER A 151 24.42 -1.41 -7.80
N HIS A 152 24.31 -2.73 -7.63
CA HIS A 152 25.42 -3.55 -7.15
C HIS A 152 26.61 -3.54 -8.13
N GLU A 153 26.32 -3.68 -9.43
CA GLU A 153 27.34 -3.64 -10.48
C GLU A 153 28.00 -2.27 -10.64
N LEU A 154 27.29 -1.19 -10.33
CA LEU A 154 27.88 0.16 -10.35
C LEU A 154 28.66 0.49 -9.08
N ARG A 155 28.28 -0.03 -7.92
CA ARG A 155 28.98 0.22 -6.63
C ARG A 155 30.41 -0.32 -6.65
N THR A 156 30.64 -1.49 -7.23
CA THR A 156 31.95 -2.15 -7.27
C THR A 156 33.02 -1.31 -7.98
N PRO A 157 32.83 -0.85 -9.23
CA PRO A 157 33.83 -0.01 -9.91
C PRO A 157 34.02 1.37 -9.22
N LEU A 158 32.95 1.91 -8.64
CA LEU A 158 33.04 3.17 -7.88
C LEU A 158 33.89 3.02 -6.62
N ALA A 159 33.71 1.94 -5.85
CA ALA A 159 34.55 1.64 -4.69
C ALA A 159 36.01 1.49 -5.11
N THR A 160 36.28 0.85 -6.24
CA THR A 160 37.64 0.73 -6.80
C THR A 160 38.23 2.09 -7.14
N ILE A 161 37.47 2.97 -7.82
CA ILE A 161 37.91 4.33 -8.14
C ILE A 161 38.25 5.10 -6.86
N LEU A 162 37.40 5.05 -5.85
CA LEU A 162 37.62 5.72 -4.57
C LEU A 162 38.86 5.20 -3.83
N SER A 163 39.07 3.88 -3.81
CA SER A 163 40.26 3.27 -3.21
C SER A 163 41.56 3.72 -3.92
N PHE A 164 41.54 3.80 -5.26
CA PHE A 164 42.71 4.35 -5.98
C PHE A 164 42.89 5.84 -5.72
N CYS A 165 41.84 6.62 -5.54
CA CYS A 165 41.95 8.01 -5.13
C CYS A 165 42.59 8.17 -3.75
N GLU A 166 42.26 7.26 -2.81
CA GLU A 166 42.88 7.23 -1.48
C GLU A 166 44.39 6.84 -1.51
N LEU A 167 44.72 5.83 -2.34
CA LEU A 167 46.12 5.41 -2.52
C LEU A 167 47.00 6.48 -3.20
N LEU A 168 46.40 7.28 -4.07
CA LEU A 168 47.10 8.39 -4.73
C LEU A 168 47.22 9.66 -3.87
N ALA A 169 46.47 9.74 -2.76
CA ALA A 169 46.57 10.83 -1.78
C ALA A 169 47.68 10.48 -0.79
N PRO A 170 48.85 11.16 -0.80
CA PRO A 170 50.02 10.69 -0.07
C PRO A 170 49.86 10.86 1.45
N PRO A 171 50.01 9.80 2.25
CA PRO A 171 50.34 9.95 3.69
C PRO A 171 51.85 10.21 3.92
N SER A 172 52.70 9.83 2.99
CA SER A 172 54.16 10.01 3.07
C SER A 172 54.81 9.72 1.70
N GLY A 173 54.81 10.68 0.81
CA GLY A 173 55.46 10.60 -0.50
C GLY A 173 55.66 11.98 -1.10
N ASP A 174 56.23 12.07 -2.29
CA ASP A 174 56.40 13.34 -2.99
C ASP A 174 55.07 14.06 -3.11
N PRO A 175 54.98 15.35 -2.75
CA PRO A 175 53.72 16.08 -2.77
C PRO A 175 53.19 16.15 -4.21
N LEU A 176 51.91 15.86 -4.37
CA LEU A 176 51.22 16.03 -5.64
C LEU A 176 51.37 17.49 -6.10
N SER A 177 51.57 17.71 -7.39
CA SER A 177 51.47 19.05 -7.94
C SER A 177 50.07 19.63 -7.70
N ALA A 178 49.92 20.93 -7.65
CA ALA A 178 48.60 21.58 -7.45
C ALA A 178 47.56 21.11 -8.47
N ALA A 179 47.97 20.87 -9.72
CA ALA A 179 47.10 20.34 -10.77
C ALA A 179 46.65 18.90 -10.49
N GLN A 180 47.57 18.01 -10.06
CA GLN A 180 47.25 16.63 -9.72
C GLN A 180 46.34 16.53 -8.51
N ALA A 181 46.57 17.35 -7.48
CA ALA A 181 45.69 17.43 -6.31
C ALA A 181 44.26 17.87 -6.70
N THR A 182 44.15 18.84 -7.60
CA THR A 182 42.84 19.30 -8.13
C THR A 182 42.13 18.21 -8.94
N TYR A 183 42.87 17.48 -9.78
CA TYR A 183 42.29 16.38 -10.57
C TYR A 183 41.85 15.24 -9.66
N LEU A 184 42.64 14.84 -8.71
CA LEU A 184 42.29 13.79 -7.74
C LEU A 184 41.07 14.15 -6.90
N ALA A 185 41.00 15.39 -6.41
CA ALA A 185 39.83 15.90 -5.68
C ALA A 185 38.56 15.90 -6.54
N THR A 186 38.70 16.20 -7.83
CA THR A 186 37.58 16.21 -8.78
C THR A 186 37.09 14.79 -9.08
N ILE A 187 38.01 13.84 -9.31
CA ILE A 187 37.67 12.42 -9.54
C ILE A 187 36.95 11.86 -8.30
N ARG A 188 37.49 12.07 -7.11
CA ARG A 188 36.89 11.62 -5.85
C ARG A 188 35.47 12.16 -5.65
N ARG A 189 35.27 13.47 -5.84
CA ARG A 189 33.92 14.08 -5.73
C ARG A 189 32.91 13.46 -6.71
N ASN A 190 33.33 13.23 -7.96
CA ASN A 190 32.43 12.65 -8.96
C ASN A 190 32.13 11.18 -8.63
N ALA A 191 33.12 10.40 -8.19
CA ALA A 191 32.89 9.01 -7.78
C ALA A 191 31.96 8.91 -6.57
N GLN A 192 32.15 9.75 -5.54
CA GLN A 192 31.25 9.85 -4.39
C GLN A 192 29.84 10.24 -4.80
N ARG A 193 29.68 11.21 -5.71
CA ARG A 193 28.37 11.62 -6.22
C ARG A 193 27.69 10.49 -6.98
N MET A 194 28.44 9.70 -7.77
CA MET A 194 27.86 8.53 -8.46
C MET A 194 27.44 7.45 -7.45
N GLN A 195 28.20 7.22 -6.41
CA GLN A 195 27.84 6.27 -5.34
C GLN A 195 26.55 6.70 -4.63
N GLU A 196 26.41 7.97 -4.28
CA GLU A 196 25.18 8.52 -3.71
C GLU A 196 23.97 8.33 -4.66
N MET A 197 24.15 8.53 -5.97
CA MET A 197 23.07 8.32 -6.96
C MET A 197 22.68 6.84 -7.05
N VAL A 198 23.64 5.92 -7.03
CA VAL A 198 23.39 4.47 -7.07
C VAL A 198 22.68 4.00 -5.81
N ASP A 199 23.11 4.47 -4.65
CA ASP A 199 22.47 4.14 -3.37
C ASP A 199 21.03 4.70 -3.30
N GLY A 200 20.81 5.89 -3.83
CA GLY A 200 19.48 6.48 -3.94
C GLY A 200 18.55 5.74 -4.90
N LEU A 201 19.04 5.26 -6.05
CA LEU A 201 18.26 4.43 -6.97
C LEU A 201 17.82 3.11 -6.32
N LEU A 202 18.68 2.51 -5.49
CA LEU A 202 18.34 1.33 -4.71
C LEU A 202 17.20 1.58 -3.74
N HIS A 203 17.25 2.70 -3.01
CA HIS A 203 16.20 3.07 -2.07
C HIS A 203 14.86 3.30 -2.78
N ALA A 204 14.85 4.02 -3.89
CA ALA A 204 13.65 4.25 -4.70
C ALA A 204 13.05 2.95 -5.27
N ALA A 205 13.89 2.02 -5.72
CA ALA A 205 13.45 0.74 -6.28
C ALA A 205 12.87 -0.21 -5.21
N THR A 206 13.42 -0.19 -4.00
CA THR A 206 12.91 -1.00 -2.89
C THR A 206 11.62 -0.42 -2.28
N ALA A 207 11.36 0.86 -2.46
CA ALA A 207 10.14 1.52 -2.01
C ALA A 207 8.89 1.10 -2.83
N THR A 208 9.04 0.70 -4.09
CA THR A 208 7.94 0.35 -5.02
C THR A 208 7.73 -1.15 -5.24
N GLY A 209 8.62 -2.02 -4.77
CA GLY A 209 8.52 -3.48 -4.90
C GLY A 209 7.75 -4.15 -3.77
N THR A 210 7.28 -5.39 -3.99
CA THR A 210 6.81 -6.28 -2.92
C THR A 210 7.94 -6.43 -1.90
N ARG A 211 7.82 -5.70 -0.79
CA ARG A 211 8.80 -5.71 0.29
C ARG A 211 8.88 -7.09 0.90
N PRO A 212 10.08 -7.58 1.25
CA PRO A 212 10.17 -8.58 2.30
C PRO A 212 9.40 -8.03 3.51
N GLU A 213 8.62 -8.87 4.17
CA GLU A 213 7.85 -8.46 5.35
C GLU A 213 8.73 -7.57 6.23
N ALA A 214 8.31 -6.31 6.42
CA ALA A 214 9.05 -5.34 7.21
C ALA A 214 9.29 -5.97 8.59
N ALA A 215 10.55 -6.07 8.98
CA ALA A 215 10.94 -6.71 10.24
C ALA A 215 10.65 -5.77 11.42
N TYR A 216 9.36 -5.53 11.67
CA TYR A 216 8.93 -4.70 12.78
C TYR A 216 9.36 -5.28 14.12
N ALA A 217 10.09 -4.48 14.90
CA ALA A 217 10.56 -4.83 16.23
C ALA A 217 10.35 -3.63 17.19
N ARG A 218 10.48 -3.90 18.48
CA ARG A 218 10.50 -2.84 19.49
C ARG A 218 11.82 -2.09 19.41
N VAL A 219 11.78 -0.80 19.11
CA VAL A 219 12.93 0.09 18.96
C VAL A 219 12.94 1.09 20.11
N ASP A 220 14.03 1.13 20.85
CA ASP A 220 14.33 2.17 21.82
C ASP A 220 14.81 3.42 21.06
N MET A 221 13.94 4.41 21.00
CA MET A 221 14.15 5.62 20.20
C MET A 221 15.27 6.49 20.74
N ALA A 222 15.33 6.66 22.06
CA ALA A 222 16.37 7.46 22.70
C ALA A 222 17.76 6.86 22.45
N ARG A 223 17.87 5.53 22.56
CA ARG A 223 19.12 4.82 22.27
C ARG A 223 19.52 4.89 20.80
N LEU A 224 18.56 4.79 19.89
CA LEU A 224 18.80 4.89 18.44
C LEU A 224 19.35 6.28 18.09
N LEU A 225 18.67 7.35 18.53
CA LEU A 225 19.07 8.72 18.25
C LEU A 225 20.40 9.07 18.92
N GLY A 226 20.61 8.63 20.18
CA GLY A 226 21.87 8.83 20.88
C GLY A 226 23.08 8.23 20.14
N ARG A 227 22.90 7.07 19.51
CA ARG A 227 23.94 6.46 18.67
C ARG A 227 24.15 7.27 17.38
N LEU A 228 23.10 7.58 16.64
CA LEU A 228 23.21 8.32 15.37
C LEU A 228 23.82 9.71 15.57
N THR A 229 23.46 10.43 16.62
CA THR A 229 24.05 11.73 16.93
C THR A 229 25.52 11.60 17.37
N GLY A 230 25.87 10.54 18.13
CA GLY A 230 27.24 10.22 18.47
C GLY A 230 28.13 9.93 17.25
N ASP A 231 27.64 9.15 16.30
CA ASP A 231 28.34 8.83 15.06
C ASP A 231 28.52 10.08 14.15
N LEU A 232 27.60 11.04 14.23
CA LEU A 232 27.65 12.27 13.45
C LEU A 232 28.55 13.34 14.06
N GLN A 233 28.83 13.30 15.36
CA GLN A 233 29.56 14.31 16.12
C GLN A 233 30.93 14.66 15.52
N PRO A 234 31.79 13.71 15.10
CA PRO A 234 33.07 14.03 14.49
C PRO A 234 32.95 14.81 13.18
N ARG A 235 31.92 14.49 12.35
CA ARG A 235 31.68 15.20 11.09
C ARG A 235 31.15 16.61 11.32
N ALA A 236 30.26 16.79 12.28
CA ALA A 236 29.74 18.10 12.66
C ALA A 236 30.90 18.99 13.18
N GLN A 237 31.74 18.47 14.04
CA GLN A 237 32.93 19.20 14.53
C GLN A 237 33.90 19.58 13.41
N ALA A 238 34.20 18.66 12.50
CA ALA A 238 35.05 18.93 11.34
C ALA A 238 34.46 19.98 10.40
N ALA A 239 33.15 20.09 10.32
CA ALA A 239 32.40 21.10 9.56
C ALA A 239 32.25 22.44 10.35
N GLY A 240 32.68 22.52 11.60
CA GLY A 240 32.51 23.69 12.47
C GLY A 240 31.05 23.92 12.90
N ILE A 241 30.25 22.87 13.06
CA ILE A 241 28.81 22.89 13.37
C ILE A 241 28.61 22.45 14.82
N PHE A 242 27.75 23.16 15.55
CA PHE A 242 27.32 22.77 16.89
C PHE A 242 26.18 21.75 16.80
N LEU A 243 26.42 20.52 17.25
CA LEU A 243 25.40 19.49 17.32
C LEU A 243 24.83 19.41 18.75
N VAL A 244 23.58 19.76 18.91
CA VAL A 244 22.84 19.71 20.17
C VAL A 244 21.78 18.62 20.10
N HIS A 245 21.67 17.80 21.12
CA HIS A 245 20.67 16.76 21.16
C HIS A 245 19.98 16.67 22.53
N ALA A 246 18.67 16.42 22.51
CA ALA A 246 17.85 16.20 23.69
C ALA A 246 16.86 15.08 23.39
N HIS A 247 16.96 13.98 24.11
CA HIS A 247 16.01 12.86 23.97
C HIS A 247 15.44 12.52 25.33
N GLU A 248 14.13 12.43 25.40
CA GLU A 248 13.43 11.98 26.58
C GLU A 248 13.30 10.46 26.56
N PRO A 249 13.37 9.77 27.72
CA PRO A 249 13.02 8.38 27.81
C PRO A 249 11.51 8.21 27.52
N GLY A 250 11.17 7.15 26.81
CA GLY A 250 9.77 6.89 26.43
C GLY A 250 9.53 5.43 26.04
N PRO A 251 8.29 5.06 25.71
CA PRO A 251 7.93 3.73 25.31
C PRO A 251 8.65 3.33 24.03
N PRO A 252 9.04 2.05 23.86
CA PRO A 252 9.64 1.60 22.62
C PRO A 252 8.63 1.73 21.45
N ALA A 253 9.08 2.27 20.33
CA ALA A 253 8.30 2.30 19.08
C ALA A 253 8.31 0.92 18.42
N PHE A 254 7.23 0.57 17.72
CA PHE A 254 7.18 -0.64 16.90
C PHE A 254 7.52 -0.27 15.46
N ALA A 255 8.73 -0.55 15.02
CA ALA A 255 9.25 -0.05 13.75
C ALA A 255 10.20 -1.06 13.07
N ASP A 256 10.36 -0.95 11.76
CA ASP A 256 11.49 -1.53 11.06
C ASP A 256 12.74 -0.71 11.39
N ARG A 257 13.57 -1.27 12.26
CA ARG A 257 14.73 -0.58 12.80
C ARG A 257 15.68 -0.10 11.71
N SER A 258 15.93 -0.92 10.69
CA SER A 258 16.90 -0.61 9.66
C SER A 258 16.44 0.56 8.78
N GLN A 259 15.18 0.59 8.43
CA GLN A 259 14.59 1.65 7.62
C GLN A 259 14.49 2.95 8.40
N LEU A 260 14.10 2.89 9.67
CA LEU A 260 14.04 4.06 10.54
C LEU A 260 15.42 4.64 10.79
N GLU A 261 16.43 3.80 11.01
CA GLU A 261 17.82 4.21 11.17
C GLU A 261 18.34 4.93 9.93
N ASN A 262 18.10 4.39 8.74
CA ASN A 262 18.49 5.01 7.47
C ASN A 262 17.80 6.36 7.24
N ALA A 263 16.50 6.46 7.54
CA ALA A 263 15.74 7.69 7.39
C ALA A 263 16.27 8.80 8.34
N LEU A 264 16.49 8.46 9.60
CA LEU A 264 17.03 9.42 10.59
C LEU A 264 18.47 9.84 10.25
N ALA A 265 19.31 8.89 9.81
CA ALA A 265 20.65 9.20 9.36
C ALA A 265 20.63 10.16 8.15
N ALA A 266 19.72 9.97 7.18
CA ALA A 266 19.58 10.86 6.04
C ALA A 266 19.16 12.28 6.43
N LEU A 267 18.26 12.43 7.42
CA LEU A 267 17.88 13.75 7.96
C LEU A 267 19.06 14.45 8.66
N LEU A 268 19.78 13.72 9.49
CA LEU A 268 20.93 14.23 10.22
C LEU A 268 22.07 14.64 9.27
N ASP A 269 22.32 13.82 8.24
CA ASP A 269 23.31 14.13 7.20
C ASP A 269 22.93 15.39 6.42
N ASN A 270 21.66 15.55 6.07
CA ASN A 270 21.17 16.76 5.41
C ASN A 270 21.33 18.00 6.30
N ALA A 271 20.98 17.91 7.58
CA ALA A 271 21.11 19.02 8.51
C ALA A 271 22.57 19.51 8.60
N VAL A 272 23.55 18.61 8.80
CA VAL A 272 24.97 18.98 8.83
C VAL A 272 25.45 19.52 7.48
N LYS A 273 25.01 18.95 6.37
CA LYS A 273 25.42 19.32 5.03
C LYS A 273 24.97 20.71 4.59
N PHE A 274 23.75 21.11 4.97
CA PHE A 274 23.17 22.40 4.56
C PHE A 274 23.38 23.52 5.59
N THR A 275 24.01 23.23 6.71
CA THR A 275 24.38 24.23 7.73
C THR A 275 25.79 24.78 7.46
N PRO A 276 25.97 26.11 7.36
CA PRO A 276 27.27 26.73 7.25
C PRO A 276 28.09 26.56 8.56
N PRO A 277 29.41 26.66 8.48
CA PRO A 277 30.26 26.69 9.67
C PRO A 277 29.83 27.77 10.68
N GLY A 278 29.84 27.43 11.96
CA GLY A 278 29.32 28.28 13.06
C GLY A 278 27.81 28.12 13.31
N GLY A 279 27.12 27.37 12.46
CA GLY A 279 25.69 27.07 12.67
C GLY A 279 25.43 25.93 13.67
N THR A 280 24.18 25.67 13.94
CA THR A 280 23.71 24.68 14.92
C THR A 280 22.74 23.70 14.29
N VAL A 281 22.91 22.42 14.62
CA VAL A 281 21.94 21.35 14.34
C VAL A 281 21.40 20.85 15.67
N THR A 282 20.08 20.92 15.84
CA THR A 282 19.36 20.48 17.05
C THR A 282 18.54 19.25 16.73
N VAL A 283 18.72 18.19 17.52
CA VAL A 283 17.96 16.94 17.42
C VAL A 283 17.19 16.73 18.72
N SER A 284 15.88 16.68 18.63
CA SER A 284 15.05 16.40 19.81
C SER A 284 14.09 15.24 19.54
N ALA A 285 13.81 14.47 20.58
CA ALA A 285 12.78 13.45 20.53
C ALA A 285 12.09 13.34 21.87
N HIS A 286 10.77 13.35 21.83
CA HIS A 286 9.93 13.19 23.02
C HIS A 286 8.71 12.33 22.68
N PRO A 287 8.25 11.52 23.63
CA PRO A 287 7.01 10.81 23.46
C PRO A 287 5.82 11.77 23.52
N TYR A 288 4.78 11.52 22.73
CA TYR A 288 3.50 12.19 22.86
C TYR A 288 2.40 11.18 23.22
N ASP A 289 1.38 11.69 23.93
CA ASP A 289 0.18 10.93 24.30
C ASP A 289 -1.03 11.84 24.04
N GLU A 290 -1.66 11.62 22.89
CA GLU A 290 -2.80 12.41 22.40
C GLU A 290 -4.04 11.49 22.27
N PRO A 291 -5.27 12.05 22.21
CA PRO A 291 -6.49 11.24 22.05
C PRO A 291 -6.47 10.29 20.86
N ASP A 292 -5.72 10.64 19.79
CA ASP A 292 -5.57 9.84 18.58
C ASP A 292 -4.49 8.77 18.67
N GLY A 293 -3.75 8.68 19.79
CA GLY A 293 -2.76 7.63 20.05
C GLY A 293 -1.48 8.14 20.70
N THR A 294 -0.64 7.16 21.09
CA THR A 294 0.69 7.39 21.64
C THR A 294 1.76 7.24 20.57
N GLY A 295 2.81 8.05 20.62
CA GLY A 295 3.86 8.04 19.61
C GLY A 295 5.14 8.77 20.04
N TRP A 296 6.01 8.95 19.06
CA TRP A 296 7.22 9.74 19.17
C TRP A 296 7.17 10.92 18.21
N GLU A 297 7.45 12.11 18.71
CA GLU A 297 7.76 13.27 17.90
C GLU A 297 9.28 13.47 17.89
N ILE A 298 9.86 13.43 16.68
CA ILE A 298 11.29 13.57 16.44
C ILE A 298 11.49 14.80 15.58
N SER A 299 12.30 15.76 16.04
CA SER A 299 12.61 16.97 15.29
C SER A 299 14.10 17.04 15.01
N VAL A 300 14.45 17.32 13.76
CA VAL A 300 15.80 17.67 13.33
C VAL A 300 15.74 19.08 12.75
N ALA A 301 16.31 20.02 13.47
CA ALA A 301 16.32 21.43 13.11
C ALA A 301 17.76 21.91 12.85
N ASP A 302 17.96 22.70 11.81
CA ASP A 302 19.22 23.31 11.46
C ASP A 302 19.10 24.83 11.27
N THR A 303 20.19 25.55 11.46
CA THR A 303 20.31 26.99 11.16
C THR A 303 20.97 27.21 9.80
N GLY A 304 20.66 26.35 8.84
CA GLY A 304 21.25 26.32 7.52
C GLY A 304 20.60 27.26 6.51
N ILE A 305 20.79 26.94 5.22
CA ILE A 305 20.29 27.77 4.11
C ILE A 305 18.77 27.79 3.98
N GLY A 306 18.07 26.91 4.69
CA GLY A 306 16.60 26.77 4.61
C GLY A 306 16.10 26.28 3.26
N ILE A 307 14.77 26.14 3.15
CA ILE A 307 14.09 25.73 1.93
C ILE A 307 13.01 26.78 1.60
N PRO A 308 13.04 27.35 0.38
CA PRO A 308 12.01 28.29 -0.06
C PRO A 308 10.59 27.66 0.08
N LYS A 309 9.62 28.45 0.53
CA LYS A 309 8.27 27.95 0.85
C LYS A 309 7.61 27.21 -0.31
N GLU A 310 7.80 27.70 -1.53
CA GLU A 310 7.26 27.11 -2.75
C GLU A 310 7.82 25.72 -3.09
N PHE A 311 8.97 25.35 -2.51
CA PHE A 311 9.61 24.05 -2.74
C PHE A 311 9.46 23.07 -1.57
N GLN A 312 8.82 23.46 -0.46
CA GLN A 312 8.74 22.61 0.75
C GLN A 312 7.97 21.30 0.54
N GLU A 313 6.98 21.30 -0.33
CA GLU A 313 6.28 20.06 -0.72
C GLU A 313 7.06 19.27 -1.77
N GLU A 314 7.67 19.98 -2.73
CA GLU A 314 8.38 19.36 -3.85
C GLU A 314 9.67 18.67 -3.44
N VAL A 315 10.37 19.13 -2.37
CA VAL A 315 11.65 18.52 -1.92
C VAL A 315 11.50 17.09 -1.40
N PHE A 316 10.28 16.65 -1.15
CA PHE A 316 9.97 15.25 -0.86
C PHE A 316 9.81 14.39 -2.12
N THR A 317 9.78 14.98 -3.32
CA THR A 317 9.73 14.23 -4.58
C THR A 317 11.14 13.80 -4.97
N GLU A 318 11.25 12.58 -5.49
CA GLU A 318 12.54 12.03 -5.94
C GLU A 318 13.25 12.95 -6.93
N PHE A 319 14.56 13.12 -6.76
CA PHE A 319 15.46 13.94 -7.59
C PHE A 319 15.19 15.46 -7.56
N VAL A 320 14.22 15.92 -6.78
CA VAL A 320 13.94 17.35 -6.63
C VAL A 320 14.90 17.96 -5.61
N ARG A 321 15.44 19.14 -5.98
CA ARG A 321 16.33 19.94 -5.15
C ARG A 321 15.95 21.41 -5.20
N ALA A 322 15.87 22.05 -4.05
CA ALA A 322 15.58 23.48 -3.96
C ALA A 322 16.62 24.31 -4.73
N PRO A 323 16.20 25.44 -5.37
CA PRO A 323 17.09 26.28 -6.18
C PRO A 323 18.29 26.87 -5.43
N ASN A 324 18.13 27.23 -4.14
CA ASN A 324 19.19 27.74 -3.29
C ASN A 324 20.26 26.66 -3.02
N ALA A 325 19.89 25.39 -2.82
CA ALA A 325 20.83 24.29 -2.66
C ALA A 325 21.61 24.00 -3.97
N ARG A 326 20.99 24.23 -5.15
CA ARG A 326 21.67 24.12 -6.44
C ARG A 326 22.66 25.25 -6.65
N ARG A 327 22.25 26.50 -6.39
CA ARG A 327 23.09 27.71 -6.52
C ARG A 327 24.30 27.67 -5.58
N GLY A 328 24.10 27.17 -4.33
CA GLY A 328 25.16 27.02 -3.35
C GLY A 328 26.09 25.83 -3.59
N ALA A 329 25.94 25.09 -4.70
CA ALA A 329 26.73 23.90 -5.07
C ALA A 329 26.82 22.82 -3.96
N TYR A 330 25.81 22.76 -3.06
CA TYR A 330 25.74 21.71 -2.07
C TYR A 330 25.60 20.35 -2.76
N PRO A 331 26.36 19.31 -2.37
CA PRO A 331 26.23 18.00 -2.99
C PRO A 331 24.89 17.33 -2.67
N GLY A 332 24.43 16.38 -3.48
CA GLY A 332 23.27 15.54 -3.19
C GLY A 332 22.39 15.21 -4.38
N THR A 333 21.69 14.09 -4.28
CA THR A 333 20.86 13.50 -5.35
C THR A 333 19.40 13.95 -5.35
N GLY A 334 18.88 14.48 -4.22
CA GLY A 334 17.47 14.78 -4.04
C GLY A 334 16.62 13.56 -3.65
N LEU A 335 17.25 12.48 -3.15
CA LEU A 335 16.57 11.24 -2.77
C LEU A 335 16.41 11.07 -1.26
N GLY A 336 17.16 11.81 -0.43
CA GLY A 336 17.15 11.65 1.02
C GLY A 336 15.77 11.92 1.65
N LEU A 337 15.16 13.07 1.31
CA LEU A 337 13.86 13.46 1.89
C LEU A 337 12.69 12.59 1.37
N SER A 338 12.72 12.14 0.13
CA SER A 338 11.72 11.20 -0.39
C SER A 338 11.78 9.86 0.34
N ALA A 339 12.96 9.31 0.58
CA ALA A 339 13.17 8.08 1.35
C ALA A 339 12.68 8.23 2.80
N VAL A 340 12.93 9.39 3.43
CA VAL A 340 12.39 9.69 4.78
C VAL A 340 10.87 9.67 4.78
N ARG A 341 10.23 10.37 3.84
CA ARG A 341 8.76 10.42 3.72
C ARG A 341 8.17 9.01 3.54
N ASP A 342 8.77 8.20 2.70
CA ASP A 342 8.30 6.84 2.44
C ASP A 342 8.46 5.95 3.67
N THR A 343 9.57 6.06 4.40
CA THR A 343 9.77 5.36 5.66
C THR A 343 8.74 5.78 6.70
N VAL A 344 8.49 7.07 6.86
CA VAL A 344 7.49 7.60 7.81
C VAL A 344 6.09 7.09 7.46
N ARG A 345 5.69 7.15 6.19
CA ARG A 345 4.39 6.62 5.71
C ARG A 345 4.23 5.12 5.97
N MET A 346 5.29 4.34 5.82
CA MET A 346 5.25 2.90 6.12
C MET A 346 5.00 2.58 7.58
N HIS A 347 5.34 3.52 8.46
CA HIS A 347 5.12 3.41 9.89
C HIS A 347 3.83 4.13 10.33
N ASP A 348 2.89 4.42 9.39
CA ASP A 348 1.66 5.16 9.63
C ASP A 348 1.90 6.51 10.30
N GLY A 349 3.09 7.09 10.07
CA GLY A 349 3.52 8.35 10.65
C GLY A 349 3.24 9.56 9.75
N HIS A 350 3.55 10.72 10.29
CA HIS A 350 3.44 12.02 9.60
C HIS A 350 4.79 12.72 9.59
N ILE A 351 5.06 13.47 8.50
CA ILE A 351 6.24 14.30 8.34
C ILE A 351 5.81 15.72 8.01
N ALA A 352 6.39 16.69 8.70
CA ALA A 352 6.21 18.11 8.45
C ALA A 352 7.56 18.79 8.29
N LEU A 353 7.60 19.86 7.48
CA LEU A 353 8.77 20.69 7.26
C LEU A 353 8.42 22.13 7.59
N HIS A 354 9.28 22.78 8.38
CA HIS A 354 9.13 24.16 8.80
C HIS A 354 10.41 24.95 8.52
N GLY A 355 10.31 26.27 8.38
CA GLY A 355 11.41 27.16 8.11
C GLY A 355 11.21 27.96 6.82
N GLY A 356 12.26 28.59 6.33
CA GLY A 356 12.27 29.41 5.13
C GLY A 356 13.69 29.58 4.58
N GLU A 357 13.83 30.18 3.39
CA GLU A 357 15.13 30.47 2.82
C GLU A 357 15.89 31.45 3.74
N GLY A 358 17.03 31.02 4.27
CA GLY A 358 17.84 31.78 5.22
C GLY A 358 17.50 31.60 6.70
N ASP A 359 16.34 31.00 7.04
CA ASP A 359 15.87 30.80 8.41
C ASP A 359 16.22 29.42 8.98
N GLY A 360 16.91 28.57 8.18
CA GLY A 360 17.13 27.17 8.50
C GLY A 360 15.94 26.27 8.18
N THR A 361 16.07 25.00 8.52
CA THR A 361 15.03 23.98 8.27
C THR A 361 14.77 23.17 9.54
N ALA A 362 13.52 22.89 9.85
CA ALA A 362 13.12 21.91 10.86
C ALA A 362 12.24 20.84 10.21
N VAL A 363 12.66 19.60 10.28
CA VAL A 363 11.87 18.45 9.84
C VAL A 363 11.37 17.74 11.09
N VAL A 364 10.05 17.61 11.20
CA VAL A 364 9.35 16.98 12.31
C VAL A 364 8.71 15.69 11.84
N LEU A 365 9.01 14.59 12.51
CA LEU A 365 8.42 13.27 12.28
C LEU A 365 7.54 12.90 13.45
N ARG A 366 6.32 12.44 13.20
CA ARG A 366 5.45 11.81 14.19
C ARG A 366 5.27 10.35 13.84
N LEU A 367 5.67 9.47 14.75
CA LEU A 367 5.63 8.01 14.57
C LEU A 367 4.81 7.38 15.68
N PRO A 368 3.70 6.66 15.39
CA PRO A 368 2.94 5.97 16.40
C PRO A 368 3.76 4.84 17.05
N THR A 369 3.52 4.55 18.34
CA THR A 369 4.18 3.43 19.03
C THR A 369 3.55 2.09 18.73
N GLY A 370 2.31 2.07 18.20
CA GLY A 370 1.58 0.87 17.83
C GLY A 370 2.15 0.19 16.58
N ARG A 371 1.78 -1.08 16.40
CA ARG A 371 2.07 -1.79 15.16
C ARG A 371 1.25 -1.16 14.03
N PRO A 372 1.86 -0.80 12.88
CA PRO A 372 1.11 -0.34 11.72
C PRO A 372 0.01 -1.34 11.36
N ALA A 373 -1.17 -0.84 10.99
CA ALA A 373 -2.24 -1.68 10.54
C ALA A 373 -1.74 -2.50 9.32
N PRO A 374 -2.04 -3.81 9.22
CA PRO A 374 -1.72 -4.56 8.03
C PRO A 374 -2.39 -3.84 6.85
N ALA A 375 -1.59 -3.54 5.81
CA ALA A 375 -2.09 -2.89 4.61
C ALA A 375 -3.33 -3.66 4.14
N GLY A 376 -4.50 -3.08 4.36
CA GLY A 376 -5.76 -3.68 3.98
C GLY A 376 -5.72 -3.91 2.48
N HIS A 377 -5.88 -5.16 2.07
CA HIS A 377 -6.15 -5.51 0.70
C HIS A 377 -7.57 -5.00 0.42
N GLY A 378 -7.67 -3.70 0.05
CA GLY A 378 -8.89 -3.11 -0.46
C GLY A 378 -9.09 -3.45 -1.95
#